data_fac24ba81f9973270c8a792c69281da1
#
_entry.id   fac24ba81f9973270c8a792c69281da1
#
_cell.length_a   1.000
_cell.length_b   1.000
_cell.length_c   1.000
_cell.angle_alpha   90.00
_cell.angle_beta   90.00
_cell.angle_gamma   90.00
#
_symmetry.space_group_name_H-M   'P 1'
#
loop_
_entity.id
_entity.type
_entity.pdbx_description
1 polymer ?
#
loop_
_entity_poly.entity_id
_entity_poly.type
_entity_poly.pdbx_seq_one_letter_code
_entity_poly.pdbx_strand_id
1 'polypeptide(L)'
;MIVCAASNTAGKLKELRRILEQMGHEVRSLRDLGIDLDPEETGTTFAENARIKAEAFCKASGLPTVADDSGLCVDALHGAPGVYSARYAGCHGDDAANNAKLLHEMEAVPAGGRAAQFVSAICFMLPDGRTLEVAGECPGSISFAETGTNGFGYDPLFVPDRIGLPDGTTTENTARRSYAELTDAEKDAISHRGRAMEKLAEQLPAFLQ
;
A
#
# COMPACT_ATOMS: atom_id res chain seq x y z
N MET A 1 -21.80 4.80 3.25
CA MET A 1 -21.41 5.97 4.09
C MET A 1 -20.39 6.82 3.34
N ILE A 2 -20.15 8.06 3.81
CA ILE A 2 -19.03 8.89 3.34
C ILE A 2 -17.81 8.52 4.18
N VAL A 3 -16.69 8.25 3.54
CA VAL A 3 -15.42 7.85 4.17
C VAL A 3 -14.31 8.79 3.71
N CYS A 4 -13.54 9.32 4.66
CA CYS A 4 -12.32 10.06 4.39
C CYS A 4 -11.19 9.08 4.05
N ALA A 5 -10.58 9.21 2.87
CA ALA A 5 -9.36 8.48 2.52
C ALA A 5 -8.13 9.31 2.89
N ALA A 6 -7.46 8.91 3.94
CA ALA A 6 -6.33 9.61 4.55
C ALA A 6 -5.02 9.29 3.82
N SER A 7 -4.88 9.80 2.59
CA SER A 7 -3.65 9.65 1.80
C SER A 7 -3.43 10.86 0.90
N ASN A 8 -2.20 11.36 0.88
CA ASN A 8 -1.72 12.38 -0.06
C ASN A 8 -1.05 11.76 -1.30
N THR A 9 -0.76 10.45 -1.28
CA THR A 9 -0.15 9.75 -2.41
C THR A 9 -1.22 9.41 -3.45
N ALA A 10 -1.12 9.99 -4.65
CA ALA A 10 -2.12 9.82 -5.70
C ALA A 10 -2.39 8.34 -6.08
N GLY A 11 -1.35 7.51 -6.14
CA GLY A 11 -1.46 6.08 -6.41
C GLY A 11 -2.27 5.35 -5.32
N LYS A 12 -1.94 5.55 -4.05
CA LYS A 12 -2.66 4.96 -2.92
C LYS A 12 -4.13 5.41 -2.91
N LEU A 13 -4.38 6.71 -3.11
CA LEU A 13 -5.73 7.26 -3.13
C LEU A 13 -6.57 6.65 -4.27
N LYS A 14 -5.99 6.46 -5.46
CA LYS A 14 -6.66 5.82 -6.60
C LYS A 14 -7.09 4.39 -6.25
N GLU A 15 -6.20 3.60 -5.65
CA GLU A 15 -6.48 2.22 -5.26
C GLU A 15 -7.53 2.15 -4.12
N LEU A 16 -7.37 2.93 -3.05
CA LEU A 16 -8.33 2.98 -1.94
C LEU A 16 -9.72 3.41 -2.41
N ARG A 17 -9.81 4.46 -3.24
CA ARG A 17 -11.09 4.95 -3.78
C ARG A 17 -11.79 3.87 -4.57
N ARG A 18 -11.09 3.23 -5.52
CA ARG A 18 -11.68 2.17 -6.35
C ARG A 18 -12.28 1.05 -5.50
N ILE A 19 -11.54 0.56 -4.51
CA ILE A 19 -11.98 -0.57 -3.68
C ILE A 19 -13.14 -0.15 -2.77
N LEU A 20 -13.06 1.00 -2.09
CA LEU A 20 -14.13 1.48 -1.20
C LEU A 20 -15.42 1.81 -1.94
N GLU A 21 -15.33 2.36 -3.16
CA GLU A 21 -16.49 2.61 -4.01
C GLU A 21 -17.17 1.31 -4.46
N GLN A 22 -16.41 0.26 -4.75
CA GLN A 22 -16.96 -1.08 -5.02
C GLN A 22 -17.68 -1.67 -3.80
N MET A 23 -17.27 -1.30 -2.59
CA MET A 23 -17.96 -1.67 -1.35
C MET A 23 -19.20 -0.78 -1.08
N GLY A 24 -19.56 0.14 -1.96
CA GLY A 24 -20.72 1.02 -1.83
C GLY A 24 -20.50 2.23 -0.92
N HIS A 25 -19.26 2.65 -0.70
CA HIS A 25 -18.95 3.85 0.08
C HIS A 25 -18.63 5.04 -0.84
N GLU A 26 -19.02 6.24 -0.42
CA GLU A 26 -18.59 7.49 -1.05
C GLU A 26 -17.23 7.88 -0.45
N VAL A 27 -16.22 8.10 -1.30
CA VAL A 27 -14.87 8.41 -0.84
C VAL A 27 -14.54 9.88 -1.07
N ARG A 28 -14.14 10.55 0.00
CA ARG A 28 -13.62 11.92 -0.02
C ARG A 28 -12.13 11.90 0.29
N SER A 29 -11.32 12.53 -0.56
CA SER A 29 -9.92 12.76 -0.28
C SER A 29 -9.73 13.92 0.71
N LEU A 30 -8.54 14.06 1.27
CA LEU A 30 -8.18 15.21 2.11
C LEU A 30 -8.38 16.53 1.36
N ARG A 31 -8.02 16.54 0.07
CA ARG A 31 -8.21 17.71 -0.81
C ARG A 31 -9.70 18.05 -1.01
N ASP A 32 -10.56 17.04 -1.20
CA ASP A 32 -12.00 17.24 -1.36
C ASP A 32 -12.62 17.84 -0.09
N LEU A 33 -12.02 17.57 1.06
CA LEU A 33 -12.45 18.08 2.38
C LEU A 33 -11.74 19.39 2.78
N GLY A 34 -10.82 19.90 1.96
CA GLY A 34 -10.03 21.09 2.29
C GLY A 34 -9.11 20.89 3.49
N ILE A 35 -8.70 19.66 3.77
CA ILE A 35 -7.80 19.32 4.88
C ILE A 35 -6.36 19.36 4.36
N ASP A 36 -5.60 20.30 4.89
CA ASP A 36 -4.15 20.44 4.67
C ASP A 36 -3.44 20.09 5.99
N LEU A 37 -3.25 18.80 6.21
CA LEU A 37 -2.62 18.24 7.39
C LEU A 37 -1.65 17.13 6.95
N ASP A 38 -0.47 17.12 7.53
CA ASP A 38 0.56 16.10 7.30
C ASP A 38 1.08 15.62 8.66
N PRO A 39 0.41 14.64 9.28
CA PRO A 39 0.81 14.14 10.59
C PRO A 39 2.17 13.45 10.51
N GLU A 40 3.05 13.77 11.46
CA GLU A 40 4.35 13.12 11.57
C GLU A 40 4.19 11.61 11.85
N GLU A 41 4.73 10.79 10.97
CA GLU A 41 4.75 9.33 11.10
C GLU A 41 5.90 8.90 12.03
N THR A 42 5.61 8.86 13.33
CA THR A 42 6.59 8.51 14.39
C THR A 42 6.57 7.02 14.75
N GLY A 43 5.69 6.25 14.15
CA GLY A 43 5.58 4.81 14.39
C GLY A 43 6.77 4.03 13.84
N THR A 44 7.05 2.91 14.46
CA THR A 44 8.09 1.96 14.06
C THR A 44 7.55 0.83 13.19
N THR A 45 6.22 0.74 13.08
CA THR A 45 5.51 -0.24 12.26
C THR A 45 4.51 0.45 11.33
N PHE A 46 4.13 -0.23 10.25
CA PHE A 46 3.09 0.25 9.34
C PHE A 46 1.73 0.44 10.06
N ALA A 47 1.39 -0.45 11.00
CA ALA A 47 0.14 -0.35 11.76
C ALA A 47 0.10 0.90 12.64
N GLU A 48 1.21 1.21 13.35
CA GLU A 48 1.31 2.43 14.15
C GLU A 48 1.15 3.69 13.30
N ASN A 49 1.82 3.76 12.13
CA ASN A 49 1.72 4.91 11.24
C ASN A 49 0.32 5.03 10.61
N ALA A 50 -0.31 3.92 10.22
CA ALA A 50 -1.69 3.92 9.73
C ALA A 50 -2.66 4.46 10.79
N ARG A 51 -2.49 4.06 12.07
CA ARG A 51 -3.30 4.55 13.20
C ARG A 51 -3.09 6.04 13.44
N ILE A 52 -1.84 6.53 13.47
CA ILE A 52 -1.52 7.96 13.62
C ILE A 52 -2.24 8.79 12.56
N LYS A 53 -2.17 8.36 11.30
CA LYS A 53 -2.86 9.02 10.18
C LYS A 53 -4.38 8.97 10.35
N ALA A 54 -4.94 7.79 10.65
CA ALA A 54 -6.38 7.64 10.83
C ALA A 54 -6.92 8.55 11.93
N GLU A 55 -6.25 8.63 13.08
CA GLU A 55 -6.63 9.47 14.19
C GLU A 55 -6.61 10.97 13.84
N ALA A 56 -5.50 11.44 13.25
CA ALA A 56 -5.34 12.84 12.87
C ALA A 56 -6.42 13.28 11.87
N PHE A 57 -6.67 12.48 10.84
CA PHE A 57 -7.62 12.84 9.79
C PHE A 57 -9.08 12.58 10.17
N CYS A 58 -9.37 11.57 10.98
CA CYS A 58 -10.70 11.35 11.53
C CYS A 58 -11.13 12.54 12.41
N LYS A 59 -10.22 13.00 13.26
CA LYS A 59 -10.42 14.19 14.10
C LYS A 59 -10.63 15.46 13.28
N ALA A 60 -9.84 15.64 12.20
CA ALA A 60 -9.93 16.82 11.36
C ALA A 60 -11.17 16.85 10.47
N SER A 61 -11.59 15.69 9.94
CA SER A 61 -12.74 15.59 9.03
C SER A 61 -14.09 15.41 9.75
N GLY A 62 -14.06 14.82 10.95
CA GLY A 62 -15.29 14.37 11.63
C GLY A 62 -15.98 13.18 10.94
N LEU A 63 -15.31 12.52 9.97
CA LEU A 63 -15.85 11.42 9.18
C LEU A 63 -15.17 10.10 9.56
N PRO A 64 -15.85 8.95 9.34
CA PRO A 64 -15.17 7.66 9.28
C PRO A 64 -13.97 7.78 8.33
N THR A 65 -12.81 7.32 8.78
CA THR A 65 -11.55 7.54 8.07
C THR A 65 -10.83 6.22 7.84
N VAL A 66 -10.35 6.01 6.63
CA VAL A 66 -9.43 4.93 6.29
C VAL A 66 -8.05 5.50 6.03
N ALA A 67 -7.05 4.99 6.73
CA ALA A 67 -5.65 5.31 6.50
C ALA A 67 -4.88 4.03 6.16
N ASP A 68 -3.95 4.16 5.21
CA ASP A 68 -3.02 3.12 4.80
C ASP A 68 -1.59 3.57 5.07
N ASP A 69 -0.83 2.71 5.72
CA ASP A 69 0.62 2.77 5.68
C ASP A 69 1.17 1.49 5.07
N SER A 70 2.08 1.65 4.11
CA SER A 70 2.55 0.52 3.32
C SER A 70 3.94 0.76 2.78
N GLY A 71 4.65 -0.32 2.55
CA GLY A 71 5.99 -0.25 2.01
C GLY A 71 6.51 -1.60 1.57
N LEU A 72 7.71 -1.56 1.03
CA LEU A 72 8.49 -2.70 0.59
C LEU A 72 9.41 -3.16 1.71
N CYS A 73 9.42 -4.45 2.00
CA CYS A 73 10.36 -5.10 2.90
C CYS A 73 11.21 -6.09 2.12
N VAL A 74 12.54 -5.96 2.16
CA VAL A 74 13.49 -6.81 1.43
C VAL A 74 14.31 -7.63 2.42
N ASP A 75 14.30 -8.94 2.30
CA ASP A 75 14.93 -9.84 3.27
C ASP A 75 16.44 -9.62 3.37
N ALA A 76 17.13 -9.49 2.21
CA ALA A 76 18.56 -9.24 2.15
C ALA A 76 18.98 -7.91 2.80
N LEU A 77 18.04 -6.98 2.96
CA LEU A 77 18.25 -5.68 3.58
C LEU A 77 17.63 -5.61 4.99
N HIS A 78 17.40 -6.76 5.62
CA HIS A 78 16.82 -6.86 6.97
C HIS A 78 15.48 -6.12 7.12
N GLY A 79 14.64 -6.17 6.08
CA GLY A 79 13.34 -5.52 6.04
C GLY A 79 13.35 -4.07 5.54
N ALA A 80 14.52 -3.49 5.25
CA ALA A 80 14.55 -2.18 4.59
C ALA A 80 14.01 -2.28 3.15
N PRO A 81 13.45 -1.19 2.61
CA PRO A 81 13.21 0.14 3.19
C PRO A 81 12.12 0.21 4.30
N GLY A 82 11.18 -0.76 4.39
CA GLY A 82 10.17 -0.81 5.45
C GLY A 82 9.33 0.47 5.52
N VAL A 83 9.12 1.00 6.73
CA VAL A 83 8.35 2.25 6.95
C VAL A 83 8.97 3.49 6.30
N TYR A 84 10.21 3.40 5.84
CA TYR A 84 10.89 4.48 5.13
C TYR A 84 10.72 4.41 3.60
N SER A 85 9.88 3.50 3.08
CA SER A 85 9.74 3.23 1.63
C SER A 85 9.53 4.48 0.80
N ALA A 86 8.69 5.41 1.22
CA ALA A 86 8.40 6.62 0.46
C ALA A 86 9.54 7.66 0.47
N ARG A 87 10.50 7.53 1.39
CA ARG A 87 11.63 8.47 1.58
C ARG A 87 12.99 7.77 1.68
N TYR A 88 13.11 6.60 1.09
CA TYR A 88 14.29 5.74 1.23
C TYR A 88 15.60 6.40 0.76
N ALA A 89 15.55 7.19 -0.31
CA ALA A 89 16.66 7.99 -0.80
C ALA A 89 16.81 9.37 -0.11
N GLY A 90 15.93 9.68 0.87
CA GLY A 90 15.96 10.92 1.63
C GLY A 90 14.81 11.89 1.30
N CYS A 91 14.40 12.01 0.04
CA CYS A 91 13.28 12.86 -0.36
C CYS A 91 11.99 12.04 -0.45
N HIS A 92 10.90 12.58 0.12
CA HIS A 92 9.59 11.91 0.07
C HIS A 92 9.05 11.94 -1.37
N GLY A 93 8.65 10.76 -1.89
CA GLY A 93 7.99 10.61 -3.19
C GLY A 93 8.92 10.68 -4.40
N ASP A 94 10.23 10.64 -4.21
CA ASP A 94 11.20 10.50 -5.32
C ASP A 94 11.39 9.02 -5.65
N ASP A 95 10.44 8.47 -6.42
CA ASP A 95 10.42 7.05 -6.78
C ASP A 95 11.68 6.64 -7.55
N ALA A 96 12.18 7.50 -8.44
CA ALA A 96 13.37 7.21 -9.23
C ALA A 96 14.63 7.08 -8.35
N ALA A 97 14.81 8.01 -7.40
CA ALA A 97 15.93 7.94 -6.46
C ALA A 97 15.80 6.74 -5.51
N ASN A 98 14.58 6.42 -5.04
CA ASN A 98 14.31 5.27 -4.18
C ASN A 98 14.64 3.96 -4.89
N ASN A 99 14.21 3.79 -6.16
CA ASN A 99 14.49 2.62 -6.98
C ASN A 99 15.99 2.47 -7.27
N ALA A 100 16.67 3.57 -7.64
CA ALA A 100 18.12 3.55 -7.88
C ALA A 100 18.90 3.15 -6.62
N LYS A 101 18.53 3.66 -5.45
CA LYS A 101 19.13 3.28 -4.18
C LYS A 101 18.91 1.80 -3.88
N LEU A 102 17.69 1.29 -4.05
CA LEU A 102 17.37 -0.11 -3.82
C LEU A 102 18.20 -1.02 -4.72
N LEU A 103 18.30 -0.72 -6.01
CA LEU A 103 19.12 -1.49 -6.96
C LEU A 103 20.59 -1.49 -6.58
N HIS A 104 21.13 -0.34 -6.15
CA HIS A 104 22.50 -0.23 -5.70
C HIS A 104 22.79 -1.09 -4.47
N GLU A 105 21.94 -1.04 -3.46
CA GLU A 105 22.09 -1.84 -2.24
C GLU A 105 21.91 -3.35 -2.49
N MET A 106 21.18 -3.70 -3.54
CA MET A 106 20.94 -5.08 -3.97
C MET A 106 21.96 -5.58 -5.03
N GLU A 107 22.96 -4.79 -5.41
CA GLU A 107 23.89 -5.11 -6.51
C GLU A 107 24.64 -6.44 -6.28
N ALA A 108 25.11 -6.68 -5.06
CA ALA A 108 25.83 -7.90 -4.69
C ALA A 108 24.92 -9.09 -4.35
N VAL A 109 23.57 -8.90 -4.31
CA VAL A 109 22.64 -9.95 -3.92
C VAL A 109 22.27 -10.82 -5.11
N PRO A 110 22.58 -12.14 -5.06
CA PRO A 110 22.28 -13.05 -6.15
C PRO A 110 20.78 -13.28 -6.33
N ALA A 111 20.36 -13.83 -7.46
CA ALA A 111 18.95 -14.07 -7.81
C ALA A 111 18.17 -14.83 -6.72
N GLY A 112 18.76 -15.83 -6.07
CA GLY A 112 18.09 -16.60 -5.01
C GLY A 112 17.97 -15.90 -3.66
N GLY A 113 18.62 -14.73 -3.49
CA GLY A 113 18.60 -13.95 -2.25
C GLY A 113 17.74 -12.68 -2.31
N ARG A 114 16.96 -12.48 -3.37
CA ARG A 114 16.24 -11.23 -3.63
C ARG A 114 14.78 -11.25 -3.17
N ALA A 115 14.43 -12.13 -2.22
CA ALA A 115 13.09 -12.21 -1.68
C ALA A 115 12.67 -10.90 -1.02
N ALA A 116 11.43 -10.52 -1.25
CA ALA A 116 10.84 -9.29 -0.74
C ALA A 116 9.32 -9.44 -0.61
N GLN A 117 8.70 -8.54 0.12
CA GLN A 117 7.26 -8.45 0.18
C GLN A 117 6.81 -6.99 0.28
N PHE A 118 5.70 -6.67 -0.35
CA PHE A 118 4.95 -5.48 0.00
C PHE A 118 4.03 -5.76 1.18
N VAL A 119 3.93 -4.80 2.08
CA VAL A 119 3.04 -4.84 3.26
C VAL A 119 2.15 -3.60 3.23
N SER A 120 0.87 -3.76 3.54
CA SER A 120 -0.07 -2.67 3.80
C SER A 120 -0.75 -2.93 5.14
N ALA A 121 -0.71 -1.95 6.02
CA ALA A 121 -1.52 -1.88 7.22
C ALA A 121 -2.59 -0.81 7.02
N ILE A 122 -3.84 -1.16 7.28
CA ILE A 122 -4.99 -0.27 7.17
C ILE A 122 -5.62 -0.10 8.53
N CYS A 123 -5.85 1.15 8.92
CA CYS A 123 -6.64 1.51 10.06
C CYS A 123 -7.92 2.22 9.58
N PHE A 124 -9.08 1.63 9.87
CA PHE A 124 -10.38 2.26 9.72
C PHE A 124 -10.81 2.78 11.08
N MET A 125 -11.08 4.07 11.19
CA MET A 125 -11.44 4.74 12.44
C MET A 125 -12.79 5.43 12.34
N LEU A 126 -13.60 5.30 13.36
CA LEU A 126 -14.86 6.03 13.51
C LEU A 126 -14.66 7.29 14.37
N PRO A 127 -15.50 8.32 14.20
CA PRO A 127 -15.43 9.54 15.02
C PRO A 127 -15.61 9.32 16.52
N ASP A 128 -16.18 8.19 16.93
CA ASP A 128 -16.33 7.79 18.34
C ASP A 128 -15.04 7.15 18.92
N GLY A 129 -13.99 7.00 18.13
CA GLY A 129 -12.70 6.45 18.53
C GLY A 129 -12.57 4.95 18.34
N ARG A 130 -13.61 4.22 17.93
CA ARG A 130 -13.49 2.80 17.58
C ARG A 130 -12.61 2.63 16.35
N THR A 131 -11.76 1.59 16.35
CA THR A 131 -10.84 1.27 15.26
C THR A 131 -10.96 -0.18 14.81
N LEU A 132 -10.81 -0.40 13.52
CA LEU A 132 -10.63 -1.70 12.90
C LEU A 132 -9.30 -1.69 12.14
N GLU A 133 -8.39 -2.57 12.51
CA GLU A 133 -7.07 -2.67 11.92
C GLU A 133 -6.91 -3.99 11.17
N VAL A 134 -6.44 -3.92 9.94
CA VAL A 134 -6.18 -5.08 9.10
C VAL A 134 -4.85 -4.90 8.37
N ALA A 135 -4.25 -6.01 7.97
CA ALA A 135 -3.02 -5.98 7.17
C ALA A 135 -3.06 -7.00 6.04
N GLY A 136 -2.39 -6.67 4.96
CA GLY A 136 -2.20 -7.54 3.81
C GLY A 136 -0.75 -7.51 3.34
N GLU A 137 -0.31 -8.63 2.79
CA GLU A 137 1.06 -8.82 2.30
C GLU A 137 1.02 -9.40 0.89
N CYS A 138 2.01 -9.04 0.08
CA CYS A 138 2.23 -9.66 -1.21
C CYS A 138 3.69 -10.10 -1.31
N PRO A 139 3.96 -11.41 -1.24
CA PRO A 139 5.31 -11.94 -1.42
C PRO A 139 5.76 -11.87 -2.88
N GLY A 140 7.07 -11.76 -3.07
CA GLY A 140 7.70 -11.68 -4.37
C GLY A 140 9.21 -11.52 -4.28
N SER A 141 9.81 -10.91 -5.28
CA SER A 141 11.25 -10.67 -5.35
C SER A 141 11.57 -9.36 -6.05
N ILE A 142 12.79 -8.84 -5.82
CA ILE A 142 13.29 -7.64 -6.49
C ILE A 142 14.02 -8.07 -7.78
N SER A 143 13.64 -7.49 -8.91
CA SER A 143 14.31 -7.66 -10.21
C SER A 143 15.68 -6.99 -10.23
N PHE A 144 16.49 -7.28 -11.25
CA PHE A 144 17.80 -6.65 -11.46
C PHE A 144 17.72 -5.31 -12.19
N ALA A 145 16.58 -5.01 -12.80
CA ALA A 145 16.32 -3.78 -13.53
C ALA A 145 14.83 -3.46 -13.50
N GLU A 146 14.48 -2.21 -13.72
CA GLU A 146 13.11 -1.76 -13.85
C GLU A 146 12.46 -2.32 -15.12
N THR A 147 11.21 -2.80 -15.01
CA THR A 147 10.36 -3.24 -16.11
C THR A 147 8.94 -2.73 -15.96
N GLY A 148 8.30 -2.42 -17.09
CA GLY A 148 6.94 -1.87 -17.08
C GLY A 148 6.87 -0.37 -16.80
N THR A 149 5.67 0.19 -16.89
CA THR A 149 5.44 1.65 -16.75
C THR A 149 4.18 1.98 -15.96
N ASN A 150 3.44 0.96 -15.51
CA ASN A 150 2.24 1.17 -14.69
C ASN A 150 2.60 1.33 -13.21
N GLY A 151 1.65 1.84 -12.44
CA GLY A 151 1.78 1.92 -10.99
C GLY A 151 2.64 3.09 -10.50
N PHE A 152 3.33 2.90 -9.38
CA PHE A 152 4.15 3.89 -8.69
C PHE A 152 5.14 3.23 -7.73
N GLY A 153 6.06 4.02 -7.17
CA GLY A 153 7.04 3.52 -6.20
C GLY A 153 7.95 2.44 -6.77
N TYR A 154 8.03 1.34 -6.06
CA TYR A 154 8.89 0.19 -6.43
C TYR A 154 8.22 -0.80 -7.39
N ASP A 155 7.03 -0.49 -7.93
CA ASP A 155 6.31 -1.37 -8.85
C ASP A 155 7.16 -1.87 -10.04
N PRO A 156 8.05 -1.06 -10.65
CA PRO A 156 8.92 -1.53 -11.74
C PRO A 156 9.96 -2.56 -11.32
N LEU A 157 10.29 -2.65 -10.05
CA LEU A 157 11.31 -3.56 -9.51
C LEU A 157 10.70 -4.80 -8.84
N PHE A 158 9.45 -4.74 -8.40
CA PHE A 158 8.84 -5.81 -7.63
C PHE A 158 8.14 -6.82 -8.54
N VAL A 159 8.59 -8.06 -8.48
CA VAL A 159 8.03 -9.21 -9.19
C VAL A 159 7.26 -10.06 -8.19
N PRO A 160 5.92 -10.02 -8.20
CA PRO A 160 5.11 -10.82 -7.28
C PRO A 160 5.20 -12.31 -7.65
N ASP A 161 5.06 -13.19 -6.66
CA ASP A 161 5.06 -14.64 -6.89
C ASP A 161 3.83 -15.10 -7.68
N ARG A 162 2.72 -14.38 -7.57
CA ARG A 162 1.46 -14.67 -8.25
C ARG A 162 0.96 -13.44 -9.00
N ILE A 163 0.08 -13.68 -9.99
CA ILE A 163 -0.66 -12.62 -10.71
C ILE A 163 -2.15 -12.92 -10.69
N GLY A 164 -2.97 -11.87 -10.75
CA GLY A 164 -4.41 -11.99 -10.93
C GLY A 164 -4.79 -12.40 -12.34
N LEU A 165 -5.94 -13.06 -12.47
CA LEU A 165 -6.56 -13.44 -13.73
C LEU A 165 -7.89 -12.69 -13.91
N PRO A 166 -8.41 -12.58 -15.16
CA PRO A 166 -9.65 -11.86 -15.43
C PRO A 166 -10.90 -12.40 -14.72
N ASP A 167 -10.87 -13.66 -14.31
CA ASP A 167 -11.94 -14.31 -13.55
C ASP A 167 -11.87 -14.09 -12.02
N GLY A 168 -10.89 -13.27 -11.57
CA GLY A 168 -10.66 -12.99 -10.15
C GLY A 168 -9.81 -14.04 -9.42
N THR A 169 -9.43 -15.13 -10.09
CA THR A 169 -8.50 -16.11 -9.51
C THR A 169 -7.04 -15.66 -9.67
N THR A 170 -6.11 -16.41 -9.10
CA THR A 170 -4.68 -16.10 -9.20
C THR A 170 -3.88 -17.30 -9.70
N THR A 171 -2.78 -17.02 -10.41
CA THR A 171 -1.82 -18.03 -10.88
C THR A 171 -0.39 -17.65 -10.56
N GLU A 172 0.55 -18.60 -10.66
CA GLU A 172 1.97 -18.32 -10.52
C GLU A 172 2.46 -17.36 -11.60
N ASN A 173 3.33 -16.44 -11.23
CA ASN A 173 3.94 -15.46 -12.14
C ASN A 173 5.16 -16.06 -12.89
N THR A 174 4.91 -17.06 -13.70
CA THR A 174 5.98 -17.77 -14.46
C THR A 174 6.68 -16.87 -15.49
N ALA A 175 5.99 -15.87 -16.00
CA ALA A 175 6.53 -14.87 -16.90
C ALA A 175 7.39 -13.80 -16.20
N ARG A 176 7.44 -13.82 -14.86
CA ARG A 176 8.16 -12.87 -14.00
C ARG A 176 7.84 -11.40 -14.31
N ARG A 177 6.57 -11.11 -14.57
CA ARG A 177 6.07 -9.75 -14.79
C ARG A 177 6.21 -8.95 -13.49
N SER A 178 6.73 -7.73 -13.58
CA SER A 178 6.73 -6.80 -12.44
C SER A 178 5.32 -6.26 -12.16
N TYR A 179 5.10 -5.64 -11.01
CA TYR A 179 3.84 -4.93 -10.74
C TYR A 179 3.54 -3.88 -11.81
N ALA A 180 4.56 -3.21 -12.34
CA ALA A 180 4.40 -2.19 -13.39
C ALA A 180 4.08 -2.76 -14.78
N GLU A 181 4.08 -4.07 -14.95
CA GLU A 181 3.63 -4.76 -16.16
C GLU A 181 2.22 -5.35 -16.01
N LEU A 182 1.62 -5.26 -14.82
CA LEU A 182 0.26 -5.73 -14.55
C LEU A 182 -0.76 -4.62 -14.84
N THR A 183 -1.96 -5.03 -15.21
CA THR A 183 -3.12 -4.14 -15.18
C THR A 183 -3.56 -3.86 -13.73
N ASP A 184 -4.34 -2.80 -13.52
CA ASP A 184 -4.90 -2.49 -12.20
C ASP A 184 -5.66 -3.69 -11.60
N ALA A 185 -6.46 -4.40 -12.40
CA ALA A 185 -7.24 -5.56 -11.95
C ALA A 185 -6.37 -6.77 -11.59
N GLU A 186 -5.35 -7.09 -12.40
CA GLU A 186 -4.39 -8.16 -12.11
C GLU A 186 -3.63 -7.88 -10.82
N LYS A 187 -3.22 -6.62 -10.60
CA LYS A 187 -2.51 -6.19 -9.39
C LYS A 187 -3.42 -6.22 -8.16
N ASP A 188 -4.65 -5.71 -8.23
CA ASP A 188 -5.58 -5.67 -7.11
C ASP A 188 -5.88 -7.06 -6.53
N ALA A 189 -6.04 -8.06 -7.40
CA ALA A 189 -6.33 -9.43 -7.00
C ALA A 189 -5.23 -10.08 -6.14
N ILE A 190 -4.01 -9.52 -6.14
CA ILE A 190 -2.86 -10.11 -5.43
C ILE A 190 -2.13 -9.13 -4.53
N SER A 191 -2.41 -7.84 -4.65
CA SER A 191 -1.62 -6.82 -3.96
C SER A 191 -1.84 -6.84 -2.45
N HIS A 192 -0.81 -6.36 -1.73
CA HIS A 192 -0.86 -6.16 -0.29
C HIS A 192 -2.07 -5.32 0.14
N ARG A 193 -2.34 -4.21 -0.59
CA ARG A 193 -3.50 -3.34 -0.29
C ARG A 193 -4.82 -4.01 -0.66
N GLY A 194 -4.92 -4.71 -1.80
CA GLY A 194 -6.10 -5.48 -2.17
C GLY A 194 -6.47 -6.48 -1.08
N ARG A 195 -5.50 -7.28 -0.61
CA ARG A 195 -5.70 -8.26 0.49
C ARG A 195 -6.06 -7.62 1.83
N ALA A 196 -5.47 -6.47 2.16
CA ALA A 196 -5.86 -5.74 3.37
C ALA A 196 -7.30 -5.22 3.27
N MET A 197 -7.69 -4.70 2.10
CA MET A 197 -9.04 -4.19 1.86
C MET A 197 -10.10 -5.31 1.81
N GLU A 198 -9.77 -6.50 1.31
CA GLU A 198 -10.66 -7.67 1.40
C GLU A 198 -10.96 -8.00 2.87
N LYS A 199 -9.95 -8.07 3.72
CA LYS A 199 -10.12 -8.28 5.16
C LYS A 199 -10.95 -7.17 5.81
N LEU A 200 -10.73 -5.91 5.39
CA LEU A 200 -11.54 -4.80 5.87
C LEU A 200 -13.01 -4.99 5.46
N ALA A 201 -13.27 -5.35 4.20
CA ALA A 201 -14.63 -5.58 3.69
C ALA A 201 -15.37 -6.70 4.43
N GLU A 202 -14.67 -7.78 4.77
CA GLU A 202 -15.23 -8.89 5.53
C GLU A 202 -15.60 -8.50 6.98
N GLN A 203 -14.77 -7.69 7.63
CA GLN A 203 -14.92 -7.37 9.05
C GLN A 203 -15.75 -6.10 9.31
N LEU A 204 -15.79 -5.16 8.36
CA LEU A 204 -16.45 -3.87 8.52
C LEU A 204 -17.94 -3.96 8.86
N PRO A 205 -18.75 -4.86 8.26
CA PRO A 205 -20.18 -4.95 8.61
C PRO A 205 -20.44 -5.30 10.08
N ALA A 206 -19.63 -6.18 10.67
CA ALA A 206 -19.74 -6.54 12.08
C ALA A 206 -19.22 -5.42 12.99
N PHE A 207 -18.19 -4.72 12.56
CA PHE A 207 -17.59 -3.60 13.29
C PHE A 207 -18.54 -2.39 13.39
N LEU A 208 -19.41 -2.18 12.40
CA LEU A 208 -20.35 -1.05 12.35
C LEU A 208 -21.64 -1.28 13.14
N GLN A 209 -21.87 -2.47 13.64
CA GLN A 209 -23.03 -2.80 14.52
C GLN A 209 -22.75 -2.36 15.95
#